data_f1fccace9d6e965c322f0dfcc7c1fa69
#
_entry.id   f1fccace9d6e965c322f0dfcc7c1fa69
#
_cell.length_a   1.000
_cell.length_b   1.000
_cell.length_c   1.000
_cell.angle_alpha   90.00
_cell.angle_beta   90.00
_cell.angle_gamma   90.00
#
_symmetry.space_group_name_H-M   'P 1'
#
loop_
_entity.id
_entity.type
_entity.pdbx_description
1 polymer ?
#
loop_
_entity_poly.entity_id
_entity_poly.type
_entity_poly.pdbx_seq_one_letter_code
_entity_poly.pdbx_strand_id
1 'polypeptide(L)'
;VRRFPLYYERYIEVFGGGGWVLFHKNPGNDFEVYNDFNGLLTNLYRCVREKPDLLINSLRYVLNAREDFDRARLALRRKRTTSVQRAAWFYQIIRQSYASALTSFGNQPHDLWADFPLIEQAHRRLARVVIENKDFEKLIRHYDRPESLFYCDPPYHCTEGYYSNIGEDGFTEKDHIRLRDALMSIQGKFLLSYNDDPFVRELYDAPGIQIEPVTRLNNIRQRYDPNCQFAELLIANYDLHERERASVQLNLFDFDMKETDYEICKRNHFQRHPDPHGSDEALWL
;
A
#
# COMPACT_ATOMS: atom_id res chain seq x y z
N VAL A 1 -9.76 -2.38 -2.00
CA VAL A 1 -10.27 -3.73 -1.68
C VAL A 1 -11.69 -3.94 -2.24
N ARG A 2 -12.61 -2.95 -2.19
CA ARG A 2 -13.98 -3.09 -2.77
C ARG A 2 -13.98 -3.41 -4.27
N ARG A 3 -12.96 -2.96 -4.99
CA ARG A 3 -12.81 -3.19 -6.45
C ARG A 3 -11.98 -4.44 -6.78
N PHE A 4 -11.59 -5.25 -5.79
CA PHE A 4 -10.90 -6.51 -6.04
C PHE A 4 -11.84 -7.54 -6.68
N PRO A 5 -11.32 -8.46 -7.51
CA PRO A 5 -12.14 -9.53 -8.07
C PRO A 5 -12.70 -10.44 -6.96
N LEU A 6 -13.80 -11.15 -7.25
CA LEU A 6 -14.41 -12.08 -6.31
C LEU A 6 -13.44 -13.18 -5.91
N TYR A 7 -12.66 -13.66 -6.87
CA TYR A 7 -11.75 -14.79 -6.66
C TYR A 7 -10.33 -14.46 -7.09
N TYR A 8 -9.40 -14.71 -6.21
CA TYR A 8 -7.95 -14.80 -6.39
C TYR A 8 -7.36 -15.59 -5.22
N GLU A 9 -6.23 -16.26 -5.43
CA GLU A 9 -5.51 -17.01 -4.39
C GLU A 9 -4.15 -16.38 -4.06
N ARG A 10 -3.71 -15.43 -4.88
CA ARG A 10 -2.41 -14.77 -4.75
C ARG A 10 -2.60 -13.26 -4.90
N TYR A 11 -2.17 -12.52 -3.90
CA TYR A 11 -2.17 -11.06 -3.91
C TYR A 11 -0.73 -10.54 -4.02
N ILE A 12 -0.44 -9.77 -5.04
CA ILE A 12 0.90 -9.23 -5.28
C ILE A 12 0.81 -7.70 -5.34
N GLU A 13 1.34 -7.02 -4.32
CA GLU A 13 1.49 -5.56 -4.30
C GLU A 13 2.82 -5.20 -4.95
N VAL A 14 2.76 -4.66 -6.19
CA VAL A 14 3.93 -4.50 -7.07
C VAL A 14 4.77 -3.28 -6.72
N PHE A 15 4.11 -2.18 -6.39
CA PHE A 15 4.70 -0.92 -5.92
C PHE A 15 4.15 -0.66 -4.51
N GLY A 16 4.75 -1.30 -3.53
CA GLY A 16 4.16 -1.40 -2.20
C GLY A 16 4.15 -0.09 -1.42
N GLY A 17 5.20 0.73 -1.54
CA GLY A 17 5.28 1.98 -0.80
C GLY A 17 4.99 1.78 0.69
N GLY A 18 4.03 2.53 1.23
CA GLY A 18 3.57 2.38 2.62
C GLY A 18 2.80 1.08 2.90
N GLY A 19 2.53 0.24 1.90
CA GLY A 19 1.78 -1.01 2.07
C GLY A 19 0.29 -0.80 2.38
N TRP A 20 -0.25 0.34 1.98
CA TRP A 20 -1.59 0.75 2.39
C TRP A 20 -2.66 -0.31 2.09
N VAL A 21 -2.63 -0.90 0.91
CA VAL A 21 -3.65 -1.87 0.51
C VAL A 21 -3.41 -3.20 1.22
N LEU A 22 -2.16 -3.64 1.34
CA LEU A 22 -1.78 -4.85 2.08
C LEU A 22 -2.22 -4.77 3.55
N PHE A 23 -1.93 -3.66 4.23
CA PHE A 23 -2.30 -3.51 5.65
C PHE A 23 -3.80 -3.30 5.87
N HIS A 24 -4.49 -2.65 4.91
CA HIS A 24 -5.95 -2.47 4.98
C HIS A 24 -6.74 -3.72 4.58
N LYS A 25 -6.16 -4.58 3.76
CA LYS A 25 -6.74 -5.86 3.38
C LYS A 25 -6.74 -6.81 4.57
N ASN A 26 -7.90 -7.38 4.89
CA ASN A 26 -7.96 -8.44 5.90
C ASN A 26 -7.07 -9.62 5.49
N PRO A 27 -6.24 -10.14 6.42
CA PRO A 27 -5.45 -11.33 6.14
C PRO A 27 -6.38 -12.52 5.84
N GLY A 28 -6.14 -13.18 4.72
CA GLY A 28 -6.85 -14.37 4.28
C GLY A 28 -5.94 -15.59 4.23
N ASN A 29 -6.38 -16.60 3.48
CA ASN A 29 -5.55 -17.77 3.17
C ASN A 29 -4.76 -17.60 1.87
N ASP A 30 -4.92 -16.47 1.18
CA ASP A 30 -4.21 -16.15 -0.03
C ASP A 30 -2.69 -15.98 0.24
N PHE A 31 -1.91 -16.32 -0.78
CA PHE A 31 -0.47 -16.08 -0.79
C PHE A 31 -0.22 -14.60 -1.06
N GLU A 32 0.47 -13.91 -0.16
CA GLU A 32 0.69 -12.46 -0.25
C GLU A 32 2.15 -12.12 -0.53
N VAL A 33 2.36 -11.20 -1.46
CA VAL A 33 3.68 -10.64 -1.80
C VAL A 33 3.63 -9.12 -1.70
N TYR A 34 4.54 -8.55 -0.94
CA TYR A 34 4.84 -7.13 -0.94
C TYR A 34 6.17 -6.91 -1.68
N ASN A 35 6.17 -6.02 -2.65
CA ASN A 35 7.37 -5.62 -3.35
C ASN A 35 7.51 -4.11 -3.41
N ASP A 36 8.73 -3.64 -3.29
CA ASP A 36 9.08 -2.26 -3.63
C ASP A 36 10.50 -2.22 -4.18
N PHE A 37 10.74 -1.31 -5.13
CA PHE A 37 12.07 -1.09 -5.69
C PHE A 37 13.01 -0.41 -4.70
N ASN A 38 12.47 0.35 -3.73
CA ASN A 38 13.23 1.00 -2.67
C ASN A 38 13.78 -0.02 -1.67
N GLY A 39 15.06 -0.34 -1.78
CA GLY A 39 15.73 -1.28 -0.90
C GLY A 39 15.80 -0.85 0.57
N LEU A 40 15.65 0.43 0.91
CA LEU A 40 15.56 0.90 2.29
C LEU A 40 14.20 0.54 2.89
N LEU A 41 13.13 0.70 2.11
CA LEU A 41 11.78 0.38 2.52
C LEU A 41 11.58 -1.13 2.72
N THR A 42 12.02 -1.93 1.75
CA THR A 42 11.95 -3.40 1.87
C THR A 42 12.82 -3.93 3.00
N ASN A 43 13.99 -3.31 3.26
CA ASN A 43 14.80 -3.61 4.44
C ASN A 43 14.07 -3.27 5.75
N LEU A 44 13.35 -2.15 5.80
CA LEU A 44 12.54 -1.78 6.96
C LEU A 44 11.47 -2.85 7.22
N TYR A 45 10.67 -3.23 6.23
CA TYR A 45 9.62 -4.24 6.40
C TYR A 45 10.16 -5.63 6.75
N ARG A 46 11.32 -6.01 6.21
CA ARG A 46 12.02 -7.24 6.64
C ARG A 46 12.42 -7.16 8.12
N CYS A 47 12.94 -6.02 8.59
CA CYS A 47 13.29 -5.85 10.00
C CYS A 47 12.05 -5.82 10.91
N VAL A 48 10.96 -5.19 10.50
CA VAL A 48 9.67 -5.24 11.19
C VAL A 48 9.19 -6.69 11.32
N ARG A 49 9.27 -7.47 10.23
CA ARG A 49 8.84 -8.87 10.26
C ARG A 49 9.75 -9.77 11.10
N GLU A 50 11.07 -9.63 10.99
CA GLU A 50 12.02 -10.63 11.50
C GLU A 50 12.68 -10.23 12.83
N LYS A 51 12.76 -8.93 13.09
CA LYS A 51 13.56 -8.36 14.19
C LYS A 51 12.85 -7.17 14.87
N PRO A 52 11.55 -7.25 15.19
CA PRO A 52 10.79 -6.10 15.71
C PRO A 52 11.40 -5.54 17.00
N ASP A 53 11.78 -6.40 17.94
CA ASP A 53 12.37 -5.97 19.22
C ASP A 53 13.67 -5.21 19.05
N LEU A 54 14.54 -5.67 18.13
CA LEU A 54 15.81 -4.99 17.85
C LEU A 54 15.58 -3.63 17.19
N LEU A 55 14.58 -3.54 16.31
CA LEU A 55 14.18 -2.29 15.68
C LEU A 55 13.64 -1.31 16.74
N ILE A 56 12.66 -1.74 17.55
CA ILE A 56 12.09 -0.95 18.65
C ILE A 56 13.17 -0.48 19.61
N ASN A 57 14.08 -1.37 20.02
CA ASN A 57 15.18 -1.00 20.92
C ASN A 57 16.11 0.06 20.28
N SER A 58 16.34 -0.01 18.97
CA SER A 58 17.15 0.99 18.27
C SER A 58 16.46 2.34 18.15
N LEU A 59 15.12 2.39 18.19
CA LEU A 59 14.31 3.61 18.11
C LEU A 59 14.03 4.22 19.50
N ARG A 60 14.16 3.45 20.58
CA ARG A 60 13.74 3.81 21.94
C ARG A 60 14.32 5.13 22.47
N TYR A 61 15.53 5.47 22.07
CA TYR A 61 16.26 6.63 22.56
C TYR A 61 16.55 7.66 21.47
N VAL A 62 15.84 7.58 20.33
CA VAL A 62 15.94 8.56 19.26
C VAL A 62 15.23 9.85 19.68
N LEU A 63 15.94 10.97 19.56
CA LEU A 63 15.40 12.28 19.90
C LEU A 63 14.73 12.95 18.70
N ASN A 64 13.74 13.82 18.97
CA ASN A 64 13.21 14.76 17.98
C ASN A 64 14.18 15.93 17.80
N ALA A 65 15.31 15.68 17.18
CA ALA A 65 16.37 16.67 16.96
C ALA A 65 16.78 16.71 15.50
N ARG A 66 16.86 17.91 14.94
CA ARG A 66 17.32 18.13 13.55
C ARG A 66 18.71 17.55 13.32
N GLU A 67 19.61 17.69 14.27
CA GLU A 67 20.96 17.15 14.16
C GLU A 67 20.96 15.62 14.04
N ASP A 68 20.11 14.92 14.82
CA ASP A 68 20.00 13.47 14.77
C ASP A 68 19.33 13.01 13.47
N PHE A 69 18.35 13.76 12.96
CA PHE A 69 17.76 13.54 11.65
C PHE A 69 18.79 13.66 10.52
N ASP A 70 19.58 14.72 10.51
CA ASP A 70 20.61 14.95 9.50
C ASP A 70 21.73 13.88 9.61
N ARG A 71 22.10 13.49 10.83
CA ARG A 71 23.04 12.41 11.10
C ARG A 71 22.53 11.07 10.56
N ALA A 72 21.24 10.75 10.77
CA ALA A 72 20.61 9.54 10.22
C ALA A 72 20.63 9.53 8.69
N ARG A 73 20.30 10.66 8.04
CA ARG A 73 20.34 10.82 6.57
C ARG A 73 21.76 10.57 6.01
N LEU A 74 22.78 11.14 6.65
CA LEU A 74 24.18 10.92 6.26
C LEU A 74 24.62 9.46 6.49
N ALA A 75 24.15 8.87 7.58
CA ALA A 75 24.48 7.50 7.95
C ALA A 75 23.90 6.47 6.97
N LEU A 76 22.73 6.71 6.39
CA LEU A 76 22.14 5.82 5.37
C LEU A 76 23.01 5.68 4.11
N ARG A 77 23.86 6.66 3.81
CA ARG A 77 24.81 6.61 2.69
C ARG A 77 26.01 5.69 2.95
N ARG A 78 26.23 5.27 4.21
CA ARG A 78 27.37 4.41 4.59
C ARG A 78 27.11 2.95 4.20
N LYS A 79 28.10 2.30 3.58
CA LYS A 79 27.97 0.90 3.12
C LYS A 79 28.06 -0.14 4.26
N ARG A 80 28.69 0.17 5.40
CA ARG A 80 28.95 -0.76 6.50
C ARG A 80 28.05 -0.47 7.70
N THR A 81 26.82 -0.97 7.64
CA THR A 81 25.85 -0.88 8.74
C THR A 81 24.98 -2.12 8.77
N THR A 82 24.42 -2.45 9.94
CA THR A 82 23.49 -3.57 10.06
C THR A 82 22.14 -3.24 9.43
N SER A 83 21.38 -4.27 9.01
CA SER A 83 20.02 -4.09 8.48
C SER A 83 19.11 -3.36 9.47
N VAL A 84 19.18 -3.71 10.76
CA VAL A 84 18.39 -3.09 11.82
C VAL A 84 18.74 -1.60 11.99
N GLN A 85 20.02 -1.27 12.00
CA GLN A 85 20.44 0.13 12.13
C GLN A 85 19.97 0.99 10.93
N ARG A 86 20.07 0.43 9.71
CA ARG A 86 19.54 1.09 8.50
C ARG A 86 18.04 1.26 8.55
N ALA A 87 17.32 0.24 9.04
CA ALA A 87 15.88 0.30 9.21
C ALA A 87 15.48 1.37 10.24
N ALA A 88 16.19 1.45 11.39
CA ALA A 88 15.91 2.44 12.42
C ALA A 88 16.15 3.88 11.92
N TRP A 89 17.27 4.14 11.22
CA TRP A 89 17.51 5.46 10.63
C TRP A 89 16.48 5.82 9.56
N PHE A 90 16.10 4.87 8.71
CA PHE A 90 15.11 5.10 7.66
C PHE A 90 13.73 5.39 8.28
N TYR A 91 13.32 4.62 9.29
CA TYR A 91 12.09 4.84 10.04
C TYR A 91 12.07 6.23 10.71
N GLN A 92 13.16 6.59 11.40
CA GLN A 92 13.32 7.92 12.00
C GLN A 92 13.13 9.03 10.95
N ILE A 93 13.75 8.90 9.77
CA ILE A 93 13.65 9.89 8.71
C ILE A 93 12.22 9.99 8.20
N ILE A 94 11.53 8.88 7.96
CA ILE A 94 10.11 8.88 7.56
C ILE A 94 9.26 9.65 8.57
N ARG A 95 9.39 9.32 9.86
CA ARG A 95 8.54 9.88 10.92
C ARG A 95 8.84 11.32 11.28
N GLN A 96 10.08 11.75 11.12
CA GLN A 96 10.54 13.10 11.47
C GLN A 96 10.63 14.05 10.28
N SER A 97 10.39 13.60 9.05
CA SER A 97 10.45 14.47 7.88
C SER A 97 9.14 15.25 7.66
N TYR A 98 9.28 16.45 7.12
CA TYR A 98 8.11 17.22 6.69
C TYR A 98 7.35 16.50 5.57
N ALA A 99 6.05 16.29 5.77
CA ALA A 99 5.17 15.61 4.81
C ALA A 99 5.70 14.24 4.31
N SER A 100 6.51 13.54 5.12
CA SER A 100 7.19 12.28 4.77
C SER A 100 8.05 12.34 3.51
N ALA A 101 8.45 13.55 3.09
CA ALA A 101 9.24 13.77 1.87
C ALA A 101 10.72 13.35 1.98
N LEU A 102 11.17 12.85 3.13
CA LEU A 102 12.53 12.34 3.42
C LEU A 102 13.66 13.37 3.25
N THR A 103 13.35 14.61 2.92
CA THR A 103 14.33 15.64 2.53
C THR A 103 14.63 16.65 3.63
N SER A 104 13.64 17.01 4.42
CA SER A 104 13.75 18.05 5.45
C SER A 104 13.10 17.63 6.75
N PHE A 105 13.69 18.05 7.87
CA PHE A 105 13.15 17.82 9.21
C PHE A 105 11.84 18.60 9.41
N GLY A 106 10.81 17.90 9.88
CA GLY A 106 9.52 18.49 10.23
C GLY A 106 9.60 19.34 11.51
N ASN A 107 8.81 20.39 11.57
CA ASN A 107 8.78 21.28 12.75
C ASN A 107 7.87 20.77 13.88
N GLN A 108 7.09 19.71 13.64
CA GLN A 108 6.24 19.12 14.66
C GLN A 108 6.96 17.90 15.28
N PRO A 109 7.06 17.84 16.61
CA PRO A 109 7.64 16.68 17.27
C PRO A 109 6.76 15.45 17.02
N HIS A 110 7.39 14.32 16.74
CA HIS A 110 6.71 13.03 16.61
C HIS A 110 7.12 12.11 17.76
N ASP A 111 6.16 11.56 18.47
CA ASP A 111 6.42 10.60 19.54
C ASP A 111 6.63 9.19 18.96
N LEU A 112 7.90 8.81 18.80
CA LEU A 112 8.25 7.47 18.30
C LEU A 112 7.80 6.33 19.22
N TRP A 113 7.56 6.60 20.50
CA TRP A 113 7.06 5.56 21.42
C TRP A 113 5.62 5.17 21.10
N ALA A 114 4.82 6.10 20.62
CA ALA A 114 3.47 5.85 20.14
C ALA A 114 3.43 4.90 18.93
N ASP A 115 4.55 4.79 18.20
CA ASP A 115 4.65 3.91 17.04
C ASP A 115 4.99 2.45 17.40
N PHE A 116 5.49 2.15 18.59
CA PHE A 116 5.94 0.79 18.93
C PHE A 116 4.82 -0.26 18.84
N PRO A 117 3.59 -0.01 19.32
CA PRO A 117 2.48 -0.93 19.11
C PRO A 117 2.16 -1.17 17.64
N LEU A 118 2.38 -0.16 16.78
CA LEU A 118 2.15 -0.26 15.33
C LEU A 118 3.19 -1.17 14.66
N ILE A 119 4.45 -1.07 15.08
CA ILE A 119 5.54 -1.97 14.62
C ILE A 119 5.21 -3.42 14.99
N GLU A 120 4.68 -3.67 16.20
CA GLU A 120 4.27 -4.99 16.63
C GLU A 120 3.06 -5.53 15.85
N GLN A 121 2.07 -4.67 15.58
CA GLN A 121 0.93 -5.04 14.73
C GLN A 121 1.37 -5.37 13.31
N ALA A 122 2.24 -4.54 12.72
CA ALA A 122 2.81 -4.77 11.40
C ALA A 122 3.65 -6.06 11.37
N HIS A 123 4.42 -6.37 12.43
CA HIS A 123 5.12 -7.65 12.57
C HIS A 123 4.17 -8.84 12.43
N ARG A 124 3.06 -8.84 13.19
CA ARG A 124 2.04 -9.90 13.12
C ARG A 124 1.40 -9.98 11.73
N ARG A 125 1.07 -8.83 11.13
CA ARG A 125 0.47 -8.78 9.80
C ARG A 125 1.39 -9.32 8.70
N LEU A 126 2.69 -9.03 8.79
CA LEU A 126 3.69 -9.44 7.80
C LEU A 126 4.19 -10.87 7.97
N ALA A 127 3.80 -11.60 9.01
CA ALA A 127 4.34 -12.92 9.34
C ALA A 127 4.29 -13.93 8.18
N ARG A 128 3.25 -13.85 7.34
CA ARG A 128 3.02 -14.74 6.18
C ARG A 128 3.27 -14.07 4.83
N VAL A 129 3.67 -12.79 4.81
CA VAL A 129 3.89 -12.01 3.59
C VAL A 129 5.30 -12.21 3.07
N VAL A 130 5.46 -12.51 1.80
CA VAL A 130 6.75 -12.54 1.13
C VAL A 130 7.16 -11.09 0.81
N ILE A 131 8.36 -10.68 1.23
CA ILE A 131 8.89 -9.34 0.98
C ILE A 131 9.97 -9.44 -0.10
N GLU A 132 9.70 -8.84 -1.25
CA GLU A 132 10.59 -8.78 -2.41
C GLU A 132 11.16 -7.37 -2.59
N ASN A 133 12.30 -7.30 -3.31
CA ASN A 133 12.89 -6.05 -3.76
C ASN A 133 13.35 -6.27 -5.20
N LYS A 134 12.38 -6.29 -6.10
CA LYS A 134 12.58 -6.61 -7.52
C LYS A 134 12.06 -5.51 -8.41
N ASP A 135 12.62 -5.41 -9.60
CA ASP A 135 12.01 -4.70 -10.71
C ASP A 135 10.60 -5.26 -10.99
N PHE A 136 9.64 -4.37 -11.24
CA PHE A 136 8.22 -4.72 -11.37
C PHE A 136 7.97 -5.76 -12.48
N GLU A 137 8.65 -5.65 -13.62
CA GLU A 137 8.46 -6.57 -14.75
C GLU A 137 8.92 -7.98 -14.39
N LYS A 138 10.08 -8.09 -13.72
CA LYS A 138 10.60 -9.38 -13.24
C LYS A 138 9.70 -9.97 -12.17
N LEU A 139 9.13 -9.13 -11.29
CA LEU A 139 8.19 -9.57 -10.26
C LEU A 139 6.92 -10.12 -10.89
N ILE A 140 6.29 -9.35 -11.78
CA ILE A 140 5.04 -9.72 -12.46
C ILE A 140 5.23 -11.07 -13.16
N ARG A 141 6.25 -11.22 -13.99
CA ARG A 141 6.57 -12.49 -14.68
C ARG A 141 6.80 -13.66 -13.72
N HIS A 142 7.40 -13.40 -12.55
CA HIS A 142 7.70 -14.47 -11.57
C HIS A 142 6.44 -15.00 -10.90
N TYR A 143 5.51 -14.11 -10.56
CA TYR A 143 4.31 -14.44 -9.79
C TYR A 143 3.04 -14.60 -10.64
N ASP A 144 3.11 -14.44 -11.97
CA ASP A 144 1.97 -14.58 -12.84
C ASP A 144 1.42 -16.02 -12.87
N ARG A 145 0.15 -16.16 -12.50
CA ARG A 145 -0.69 -17.36 -12.55
C ARG A 145 -2.14 -16.91 -12.78
N PRO A 146 -3.03 -17.79 -13.29
CA PRO A 146 -4.44 -17.43 -13.48
C PRO A 146 -5.14 -16.88 -12.22
N GLU A 147 -4.72 -17.34 -11.03
CA GLU A 147 -5.28 -16.96 -9.73
C GLU A 147 -4.55 -15.77 -9.08
N SER A 148 -3.60 -15.15 -9.77
CA SER A 148 -2.87 -13.97 -9.26
C SER A 148 -3.66 -12.69 -9.45
N LEU A 149 -3.68 -11.85 -8.42
CA LEU A 149 -4.11 -10.47 -8.47
C LEU A 149 -2.90 -9.54 -8.23
N PHE A 150 -2.53 -8.78 -9.24
CA PHE A 150 -1.51 -7.75 -9.14
C PHE A 150 -2.17 -6.41 -8.82
N TYR A 151 -1.80 -5.82 -7.67
CA TYR A 151 -2.13 -4.44 -7.35
C TYR A 151 -0.92 -3.55 -7.67
N CYS A 152 -1.15 -2.53 -8.49
CA CYS A 152 -0.12 -1.61 -8.95
C CYS A 152 -0.52 -0.16 -8.65
N ASP A 153 0.34 0.55 -7.93
CA ASP A 153 0.25 1.99 -7.66
C ASP A 153 1.62 2.61 -7.98
N PRO A 154 1.99 2.69 -9.27
CA PRO A 154 3.30 3.17 -9.69
C PRO A 154 3.43 4.68 -9.48
N PRO A 155 4.64 5.26 -9.58
CA PRO A 155 4.81 6.70 -9.69
C PRO A 155 3.92 7.25 -10.81
N TYR A 156 3.15 8.30 -10.50
CA TYR A 156 2.17 8.85 -11.43
C TYR A 156 2.86 9.64 -12.55
N HIS A 157 2.33 9.56 -13.76
CA HIS A 157 2.82 10.30 -14.89
C HIS A 157 2.85 11.82 -14.61
N CYS A 158 3.90 12.52 -15.03
CA CYS A 158 4.18 13.93 -14.75
C CYS A 158 4.39 14.30 -13.26
N THR A 159 4.49 13.30 -12.37
CA THR A 159 4.78 13.53 -10.94
C THR A 159 6.03 12.79 -10.45
N GLU A 160 6.77 12.19 -11.36
CA GLU A 160 7.94 11.32 -11.08
C GLU A 160 9.02 12.04 -10.26
N GLY A 161 9.16 13.35 -10.43
CA GLY A 161 10.11 14.17 -9.67
C GLY A 161 9.86 14.23 -8.16
N TYR A 162 8.69 13.80 -7.67
CA TYR A 162 8.39 13.69 -6.24
C TYR A 162 8.93 12.41 -5.60
N TYR A 163 9.32 11.41 -6.40
CA TYR A 163 9.79 10.12 -5.92
C TYR A 163 11.32 10.07 -5.92
N SER A 164 11.94 10.48 -4.82
CA SER A 164 13.40 10.62 -4.68
C SER A 164 14.22 9.31 -4.67
N ASN A 165 13.59 8.14 -4.81
CA ASN A 165 14.22 6.84 -4.56
C ASN A 165 14.12 5.85 -5.73
N ILE A 166 13.80 6.31 -6.94
CA ILE A 166 13.56 5.45 -8.12
C ILE A 166 14.77 5.43 -9.07
N GLY A 167 15.98 5.41 -8.54
CA GLY A 167 17.22 5.49 -9.33
C GLY A 167 17.57 6.90 -9.80
N GLU A 168 18.65 7.05 -10.55
CA GLU A 168 19.12 8.37 -11.03
C GLU A 168 18.18 8.96 -12.10
N ASP A 169 17.50 8.12 -12.89
CA ASP A 169 16.62 8.52 -13.99
C ASP A 169 15.12 8.60 -13.63
N GLY A 170 14.74 8.20 -12.39
CA GLY A 170 13.34 8.17 -11.97
C GLY A 170 12.54 7.04 -12.64
N PHE A 171 11.18 7.18 -12.65
CA PHE A 171 10.26 6.30 -13.37
C PHE A 171 9.84 7.03 -14.65
N THR A 172 10.29 6.58 -15.80
CA THR A 172 10.18 7.28 -17.08
C THR A 172 8.97 6.81 -17.91
N GLU A 173 8.61 7.53 -18.97
CA GLU A 173 7.58 7.08 -19.94
C GLU A 173 7.85 5.67 -20.47
N LYS A 174 9.12 5.29 -20.65
CA LYS A 174 9.49 3.93 -21.03
C LYS A 174 9.09 2.91 -19.98
N ASP A 175 9.16 3.26 -18.70
CA ASP A 175 8.76 2.38 -17.61
C ASP A 175 7.25 2.25 -17.52
N HIS A 176 6.49 3.33 -17.80
CA HIS A 176 5.03 3.26 -17.94
C HIS A 176 4.62 2.30 -19.07
N ILE A 177 5.29 2.38 -20.24
CA ILE A 177 5.05 1.47 -21.37
C ILE A 177 5.44 0.03 -20.99
N ARG A 178 6.60 -0.20 -20.38
CA ARG A 178 7.03 -1.51 -19.90
C ARG A 178 6.03 -2.13 -18.91
N LEU A 179 5.48 -1.31 -18.01
CA LEU A 179 4.47 -1.77 -17.05
C LEU A 179 3.20 -2.20 -17.77
N ARG A 180 2.71 -1.39 -18.71
CA ARG A 180 1.57 -1.73 -19.54
C ARG A 180 1.80 -3.06 -20.28
N ASP A 181 2.94 -3.21 -20.96
CA ASP A 181 3.25 -4.42 -21.71
C ASP A 181 3.32 -5.66 -20.82
N ALA A 182 3.91 -5.51 -19.63
CA ALA A 182 3.94 -6.59 -18.64
C ALA A 182 2.52 -6.98 -18.20
N LEU A 183 1.66 -6.00 -17.86
CA LEU A 183 0.29 -6.25 -17.38
C LEU A 183 -0.63 -6.81 -18.48
N MET A 184 -0.44 -6.40 -19.75
CA MET A 184 -1.22 -6.94 -20.86
C MET A 184 -0.85 -8.39 -21.23
N SER A 185 0.30 -8.88 -20.77
CA SER A 185 0.78 -10.23 -21.08
C SER A 185 0.46 -11.28 -20.00
N ILE A 186 -0.12 -10.90 -18.85
CA ILE A 186 -0.36 -11.81 -17.74
C ILE A 186 -1.55 -12.74 -17.97
N GLN A 187 -1.52 -13.90 -17.30
CA GLN A 187 -2.64 -14.82 -17.20
C GLN A 187 -3.59 -14.42 -16.06
N GLY A 188 -3.07 -13.73 -15.06
CA GLY A 188 -3.79 -13.29 -13.88
C GLY A 188 -4.62 -12.03 -14.09
N LYS A 189 -5.02 -11.44 -12.97
CA LYS A 189 -5.78 -10.19 -12.93
C LYS A 189 -4.90 -9.05 -12.43
N PHE A 190 -5.16 -7.84 -12.88
CA PHE A 190 -4.53 -6.66 -12.30
C PHE A 190 -5.54 -5.56 -11.97
N LEU A 191 -5.24 -4.81 -10.91
CA LEU A 191 -5.84 -3.53 -10.56
C LEU A 191 -4.74 -2.49 -10.46
N LEU A 192 -4.83 -1.47 -11.29
CA LEU A 192 -3.85 -0.40 -11.40
C LEU A 192 -4.50 0.92 -11.00
N SER A 193 -3.85 1.68 -10.13
CA SER A 193 -4.20 3.04 -9.75
C SER A 193 -3.28 4.02 -10.45
N TYR A 194 -3.85 5.08 -11.06
CA TYR A 194 -3.10 6.13 -11.73
C TYR A 194 -3.76 7.49 -11.58
N ASN A 195 -3.01 8.58 -11.81
CA ASN A 195 -3.61 9.88 -12.07
C ASN A 195 -4.41 9.88 -13.38
N ASP A 196 -5.48 10.67 -13.44
CA ASP A 196 -6.24 10.88 -14.67
C ASP A 196 -5.44 11.77 -15.63
N ASP A 197 -4.76 11.14 -16.58
CA ASP A 197 -3.85 11.74 -17.54
C ASP A 197 -4.14 11.20 -18.94
N PRO A 198 -4.14 12.05 -20.00
CA PRO A 198 -4.39 11.62 -21.36
C PRO A 198 -3.45 10.52 -21.86
N PHE A 199 -2.15 10.57 -21.52
CA PHE A 199 -1.18 9.55 -21.87
C PHE A 199 -1.55 8.20 -21.25
N VAL A 200 -1.95 8.19 -19.96
CA VAL A 200 -2.36 6.97 -19.27
C VAL A 200 -3.63 6.39 -19.88
N ARG A 201 -4.61 7.24 -20.20
CA ARG A 201 -5.85 6.79 -20.85
C ARG A 201 -5.56 6.14 -22.21
N GLU A 202 -4.75 6.76 -23.05
CA GLU A 202 -4.33 6.22 -24.36
C GLU A 202 -3.54 4.91 -24.19
N LEU A 203 -2.64 4.86 -23.20
CA LEU A 203 -1.78 3.70 -22.95
C LEU A 203 -2.58 2.43 -22.61
N TYR A 204 -3.71 2.58 -21.93
CA TYR A 204 -4.57 1.46 -21.47
C TYR A 204 -5.88 1.33 -22.25
N ASP A 205 -6.11 2.11 -23.29
CA ASP A 205 -7.27 1.97 -24.19
C ASP A 205 -7.13 0.71 -25.06
N ALA A 206 -7.60 -0.41 -24.53
CA ALA A 206 -7.49 -1.70 -25.19
C ALA A 206 -8.73 -2.58 -24.92
N PRO A 207 -9.09 -3.50 -25.83
CA PRO A 207 -10.19 -4.43 -25.60
C PRO A 207 -10.01 -5.26 -24.32
N GLY A 208 -11.05 -5.34 -23.51
CA GLY A 208 -11.04 -6.10 -22.26
C GLY A 208 -10.48 -5.35 -21.04
N ILE A 209 -10.03 -4.11 -21.21
CA ILE A 209 -9.60 -3.24 -20.13
C ILE A 209 -10.74 -2.32 -19.71
N GLN A 210 -10.98 -2.23 -18.41
CA GLN A 210 -11.89 -1.26 -17.81
C GLN A 210 -11.10 -0.09 -17.23
N ILE A 211 -11.54 1.12 -17.52
CA ILE A 211 -10.97 2.37 -16.99
C ILE A 211 -12.11 3.10 -16.28
N GLU A 212 -12.03 3.21 -14.95
CA GLU A 212 -13.01 3.90 -14.11
C GLU A 212 -12.38 5.16 -13.50
N PRO A 213 -12.89 6.36 -13.80
CA PRO A 213 -12.43 7.56 -13.12
C PRO A 213 -12.96 7.58 -11.67
N VAL A 214 -12.09 7.88 -10.73
CA VAL A 214 -12.41 8.04 -9.31
C VAL A 214 -11.87 9.36 -8.79
N THR A 215 -12.49 9.91 -7.77
CA THR A 215 -12.02 11.13 -7.12
C THR A 215 -11.55 10.82 -5.71
N ARG A 216 -10.36 11.29 -5.38
CA ARG A 216 -9.81 11.21 -4.04
C ARG A 216 -9.61 12.60 -3.44
N LEU A 217 -9.90 12.75 -2.15
CA LEU A 217 -9.59 13.97 -1.43
C LEU A 217 -8.05 14.15 -1.34
N ASN A 218 -7.56 15.33 -1.69
CA ASN A 218 -6.14 15.62 -1.59
C ASN A 218 -5.77 16.05 -0.16
N ASN A 219 -5.36 15.10 0.68
CA ASN A 219 -5.03 15.33 2.09
C ASN A 219 -3.91 16.37 2.33
N ILE A 220 -3.01 16.56 1.37
CA ILE A 220 -1.91 17.52 1.50
C ILE A 220 -2.40 18.94 1.21
N ARG A 221 -3.22 19.12 0.17
CA ARG A 221 -3.78 20.43 -0.20
C ARG A 221 -5.01 20.83 0.61
N GLN A 222 -5.66 19.92 1.30
CA GLN A 222 -6.83 20.25 2.16
C GLN A 222 -6.53 21.30 3.22
N ARG A 223 -5.26 21.46 3.63
CA ARG A 223 -4.85 22.53 4.54
C ARG A 223 -4.98 23.93 3.92
N TYR A 224 -4.99 24.04 2.58
CA TYR A 224 -5.02 25.27 1.84
C TYR A 224 -6.29 25.41 0.98
N ASP A 225 -6.87 24.26 0.58
CA ASP A 225 -8.09 24.18 -0.21
C ASP A 225 -8.87 22.91 0.20
N PRO A 226 -9.89 23.05 1.08
CA PRO A 226 -10.63 21.91 1.64
C PRO A 226 -11.40 21.06 0.61
N ASN A 227 -11.60 21.57 -0.60
CA ASN A 227 -12.34 20.87 -1.66
C ASN A 227 -11.44 20.37 -2.80
N CYS A 228 -10.12 20.43 -2.63
CA CYS A 228 -9.19 19.97 -3.66
C CYS A 228 -9.30 18.46 -3.84
N GLN A 229 -9.88 18.05 -4.97
CA GLN A 229 -9.99 16.65 -5.36
C GLN A 229 -8.88 16.29 -6.34
N PHE A 230 -8.39 15.08 -6.23
CA PHE A 230 -7.48 14.49 -7.22
C PHE A 230 -8.27 13.52 -8.09
N ALA A 231 -8.21 13.72 -9.40
CA ALA A 231 -8.78 12.79 -10.36
C ALA A 231 -7.79 11.61 -10.55
N GLU A 232 -8.27 10.41 -10.27
CA GLU A 232 -7.51 9.17 -10.40
C GLU A 232 -8.27 8.21 -11.34
N LEU A 233 -7.56 7.25 -11.87
CA LEU A 233 -8.09 6.16 -12.67
C LEU A 233 -7.88 4.83 -11.95
N LEU A 234 -8.90 3.99 -11.93
CA LEU A 234 -8.77 2.57 -11.65
C LEU A 234 -8.85 1.83 -12.97
N ILE A 235 -7.82 1.05 -13.27
CA ILE A 235 -7.67 0.33 -14.52
C ILE A 235 -7.53 -1.17 -14.21
N ALA A 236 -8.32 -2.03 -14.87
CA ALA A 236 -8.33 -3.46 -14.62
C ALA A 236 -8.63 -4.27 -15.88
N ASN A 237 -8.18 -5.53 -15.91
CA ASN A 237 -8.51 -6.52 -16.93
C ASN A 237 -9.67 -7.44 -16.52
N TYR A 238 -10.49 -7.00 -15.57
CA TYR A 238 -11.68 -7.68 -15.07
C TYR A 238 -12.75 -6.65 -14.69
N ASP A 239 -13.95 -7.12 -14.36
CA ASP A 239 -15.06 -6.25 -13.97
C ASP A 239 -14.87 -5.66 -12.57
N LEU A 240 -14.66 -4.35 -12.51
CA LEU A 240 -14.47 -3.59 -11.27
C LEU A 240 -15.67 -3.61 -10.32
N HIS A 241 -16.88 -3.94 -10.80
CA HIS A 241 -18.12 -3.97 -10.02
C HIS A 241 -18.60 -5.40 -9.69
N GLU A 242 -17.81 -6.41 -9.95
CA GLU A 242 -18.14 -7.81 -9.74
C GLU A 242 -18.62 -8.09 -8.30
N ARG A 243 -17.93 -7.52 -7.28
CA ARG A 243 -18.32 -7.67 -5.86
C ARG A 243 -19.61 -6.95 -5.50
N GLU A 244 -19.83 -5.77 -6.06
CA GLU A 244 -21.06 -5.01 -5.80
C GLU A 244 -22.27 -5.74 -6.36
N ARG A 245 -22.16 -6.27 -7.58
CA ARG A 245 -23.23 -7.07 -8.19
C ARG A 245 -23.50 -8.36 -7.42
N ALA A 246 -22.44 -9.05 -6.98
CA ALA A 246 -22.60 -10.27 -6.18
C ALA A 246 -23.32 -10.00 -4.85
N SER A 247 -23.01 -8.86 -4.18
CA SER A 247 -23.69 -8.50 -2.93
C SER A 247 -25.17 -8.16 -3.11
N VAL A 248 -25.51 -7.50 -4.22
CA VAL A 248 -26.92 -7.23 -4.56
C VAL A 248 -27.69 -8.52 -4.86
N GLN A 249 -27.03 -9.48 -5.51
CA GLN A 249 -27.65 -10.77 -5.83
C GLN A 249 -27.93 -11.62 -4.57
N LEU A 250 -27.04 -11.57 -3.59
CA LEU A 250 -27.25 -12.21 -2.28
C LEU A 250 -28.46 -11.58 -1.56
N ASN A 251 -28.62 -10.26 -1.59
CA ASN A 251 -29.78 -9.59 -0.99
C ASN A 251 -31.11 -9.95 -1.66
N LEU A 252 -31.14 -10.29 -2.94
CA LEU A 252 -32.33 -10.76 -3.65
C LEU A 252 -32.76 -12.16 -3.21
N PHE A 253 -31.82 -13.01 -2.79
CA PHE A 253 -32.13 -14.36 -2.26
C PHE A 253 -32.49 -14.32 -0.76
N ASP A 254 -32.10 -13.30 -0.02
CA ASP A 254 -32.43 -13.12 1.40
C ASP A 254 -33.91 -12.68 1.62
N PHE A 255 -34.64 -12.35 0.58
CA PHE A 255 -36.08 -11.96 0.69
C PHE A 255 -36.99 -13.10 1.12
N ASP A 256 -36.55 -14.37 1.09
CA ASP A 256 -37.32 -15.52 1.56
C ASP A 256 -36.99 -15.96 3.01
N MET A 257 -36.06 -15.28 3.68
CA MET A 257 -35.80 -15.53 5.10
C MET A 257 -36.86 -14.81 5.94
N LYS A 258 -37.62 -15.58 6.74
CA LYS A 258 -38.56 -15.05 7.70
C LYS A 258 -37.86 -14.06 8.63
N GLU A 259 -38.52 -12.98 8.99
CA GLU A 259 -37.98 -11.92 9.89
C GLU A 259 -37.27 -12.41 11.15
N THR A 260 -37.69 -13.61 11.63
CA THR A 260 -37.07 -14.35 12.76
C THR A 260 -35.65 -14.83 12.49
N ASP A 261 -35.30 -15.20 11.26
CA ASP A 261 -33.97 -15.73 10.92
C ASP A 261 -32.96 -14.57 10.72
N TYR A 262 -33.44 -13.41 10.29
CA TYR A 262 -32.65 -12.18 10.18
C TYR A 262 -32.19 -11.66 11.57
N GLU A 263 -33.08 -11.69 12.56
CA GLU A 263 -32.77 -11.28 13.94
C GLU A 263 -31.83 -12.29 14.65
N ILE A 264 -31.92 -13.58 14.34
CA ILE A 264 -31.01 -14.62 14.86
C ILE A 264 -29.60 -14.46 14.26
N CYS A 265 -29.49 -14.18 12.96
CA CYS A 265 -28.21 -13.86 12.29
C CYS A 265 -27.55 -12.61 12.88
N LYS A 266 -28.31 -11.53 13.10
CA LYS A 266 -27.84 -10.32 13.75
C LYS A 266 -27.31 -10.59 15.16
N ARG A 267 -28.06 -11.33 15.99
CA ARG A 267 -27.63 -11.69 17.35
C ARG A 267 -26.36 -12.52 17.37
N ASN A 268 -26.21 -13.48 16.46
CA ASN A 268 -25.03 -14.32 16.37
C ASN A 268 -23.80 -13.56 15.84
N HIS A 269 -23.98 -12.53 15.00
CA HIS A 269 -22.90 -11.69 14.51
C HIS A 269 -22.38 -10.74 15.60
N PHE A 270 -23.27 -10.16 16.42
CA PHE A 270 -22.92 -9.30 17.56
C PHE A 270 -22.29 -10.08 18.73
N GLN A 271 -22.63 -11.37 18.92
CA GLN A 271 -22.04 -12.18 20.00
C GLN A 271 -20.64 -12.72 19.67
N ARG A 272 -20.23 -12.75 18.40
CA ARG A 272 -18.90 -13.26 18.01
C ARG A 272 -17.80 -12.20 17.98
N HIS A 273 -18.14 -10.92 17.98
CA HIS A 273 -17.20 -9.82 18.03
C HIS A 273 -17.78 -8.68 18.89
N PRO A 274 -17.58 -8.69 20.22
CA PRO A 274 -17.75 -7.47 20.99
C PRO A 274 -16.59 -6.55 20.59
N ASP A 275 -16.88 -5.48 19.88
CA ASP A 275 -15.94 -4.41 19.55
C ASP A 275 -15.74 -3.52 20.79
N PRO A 276 -14.60 -3.58 21.49
CA PRO A 276 -14.40 -2.79 22.70
C PRO A 276 -13.63 -1.52 22.38
N HIS A 277 -13.93 -0.74 21.45
CA HIS A 277 -13.48 0.67 21.34
C HIS A 277 -13.79 1.21 19.93
N GLY A 278 -14.94 1.85 19.81
CA GLY A 278 -15.14 2.85 18.76
C GLY A 278 -14.22 4.04 19.02
N SER A 279 -13.27 4.22 18.17
CA SER A 279 -12.62 5.51 17.92
C SER A 279 -12.10 5.47 16.48
N ASP A 280 -12.89 6.06 15.59
CA ASP A 280 -12.45 6.53 14.30
C ASP A 280 -11.32 7.56 14.47
N GLU A 281 -10.10 7.14 14.22
CA GLU A 281 -9.02 8.02 13.74
C GLU A 281 -7.92 7.13 13.17
N ALA A 282 -8.01 6.89 11.86
CA ALA A 282 -6.95 6.26 11.11
C ALA A 282 -5.79 7.25 10.92
N LEU A 283 -4.85 7.21 11.82
CA LEU A 283 -3.53 7.86 11.69
C LEU A 283 -2.49 6.83 11.25
N TRP A 284 -2.36 6.66 9.94
CA TRP A 284 -1.23 5.95 9.35
C TRP A 284 -0.58 6.81 8.28
N LEU A 285 0.65 7.27 8.54
CA LEU A 285 1.67 7.96 7.70
C LEU A 285 1.18 9.19 6.95
#